data_65311d3722f5c9340737eb07981e5699
#
_entry.id   65311d3722f5c9340737eb07981e5699
#
_cell.length_a   1.000
_cell.length_b   1.000
_cell.length_c   1.000
_cell.angle_alpha   90.00
_cell.angle_beta   90.00
_cell.angle_gamma   90.00
#
_symmetry.space_group_name_H-M   'P 1'
#
loop_
_entity.id
_entity.type
_entity.pdbx_description
1 polymer ?
#
loop_
_entity_poly.entity_id
_entity_poly.type
_entity_poly.pdbx_seq_one_letter_code
_entity_poly.pdbx_strand_id
1 'polypeptide(L)'
;PLTLTQPNETKESLQAKLFRDLLGSGTTNVRGSSNRKHNVKLSAQACNGVVLMPGEIFSYNNTTGSRTASKGYLSAPVYSGGASVDEVGGGICQTSSTIYYAVLHTTLEVVERKAHMYNTGYVDEGMDATVYYGLTDFRFKNNTNYPVKVVTRSYDQGGKRKLTVEIYGTNETGYYAVPKSTTYDRVSPTTQYKADESIPRGTTKVDSKQNPYIGISASTYRYIYDKNGNLVEKQQMTSSTY
;
A
#
# COMPACT_ATOMS: atom_id res chain seq x y z
N PRO A 1 3.08 57.04 11.58
CA PRO A 1 3.35 56.33 10.35
C PRO A 1 3.04 54.86 10.55
N LEU A 2 2.14 54.31 9.73
CA LEU A 2 1.87 52.86 9.68
C LEU A 2 3.07 52.20 9.00
N THR A 3 3.79 51.36 9.73
CA THR A 3 4.85 50.54 9.16
C THR A 3 4.17 49.29 8.59
N LEU A 4 4.10 49.16 7.28
CA LEU A 4 3.68 47.96 6.60
C LEU A 4 4.78 46.92 6.70
N THR A 5 4.58 45.91 7.53
CA THR A 5 5.47 44.75 7.56
C THR A 5 5.07 43.79 6.41
N GLN A 6 5.97 43.62 5.46
CA GLN A 6 5.78 42.61 4.40
C GLN A 6 5.78 41.22 5.02
N PRO A 7 4.85 40.33 4.61
CA PRO A 7 4.89 38.95 5.07
C PRO A 7 6.18 38.26 4.57
N ASN A 8 6.77 37.38 5.39
CA ASN A 8 7.96 36.62 5.02
C ASN A 8 7.70 35.67 3.82
N GLU A 9 6.44 35.32 3.57
CA GLU A 9 6.01 34.48 2.46
C GLU A 9 4.87 35.16 1.71
N THR A 10 5.00 35.28 0.39
CA THR A 10 3.93 35.72 -0.49
C THR A 10 3.12 34.57 -1.02
N LYS A 11 1.94 34.83 -1.60
CA LYS A 11 1.13 33.81 -2.28
C LYS A 11 1.93 33.12 -3.40
N GLU A 12 2.70 33.88 -4.14
CA GLU A 12 3.53 33.40 -5.26
C GLU A 12 4.66 32.52 -4.77
N SER A 13 5.36 32.88 -3.66
CA SER A 13 6.42 32.08 -3.08
C SER A 13 5.89 30.77 -2.49
N LEU A 14 4.70 30.79 -1.86
CA LEU A 14 4.03 29.58 -1.38
C LEU A 14 3.61 28.68 -2.53
N GLN A 15 3.02 29.22 -3.60
CA GLN A 15 2.62 28.46 -4.78
C GLN A 15 3.82 27.80 -5.46
N ALA A 16 4.97 28.48 -5.55
CA ALA A 16 6.20 27.92 -6.11
C ALA A 16 6.80 26.78 -5.27
N LYS A 17 6.45 26.71 -3.98
CA LYS A 17 6.90 25.65 -3.06
C LYS A 17 5.93 24.48 -2.94
N LEU A 18 4.64 24.64 -3.37
CA LEU A 18 3.64 23.58 -3.21
C LEU A 18 3.87 22.43 -4.21
N PHE A 19 3.98 21.21 -3.70
CA PHE A 19 4.06 19.98 -4.48
C PHE A 19 5.17 19.98 -5.54
N ARG A 20 6.26 20.69 -5.28
CA ARG A 20 7.38 20.89 -6.20
C ARG A 20 8.12 19.62 -6.50
N ASP A 21 8.27 18.76 -5.49
CA ASP A 21 9.15 17.62 -5.52
C ASP A 21 8.36 16.31 -5.48
N LEU A 22 8.80 15.32 -6.26
CA LEU A 22 8.36 13.94 -6.11
C LEU A 22 9.09 13.33 -4.90
N LEU A 23 8.40 13.16 -3.78
CA LEU A 23 8.97 12.63 -2.55
C LEU A 23 9.19 11.11 -2.61
N GLY A 24 8.29 10.39 -3.28
CA GLY A 24 8.36 8.95 -3.44
C GLY A 24 7.32 8.43 -4.42
N SER A 25 7.57 7.25 -4.97
CA SER A 25 6.66 6.61 -5.91
C SER A 25 6.68 5.09 -5.78
N GLY A 26 5.58 4.46 -6.16
CA GLY A 26 5.46 3.01 -6.24
C GLY A 26 4.57 2.60 -7.41
N THR A 27 4.94 1.54 -8.09
CA THR A 27 4.14 0.99 -9.20
C THR A 27 3.99 -0.51 -9.04
N THR A 28 2.76 -1.01 -9.19
CA THR A 28 2.45 -2.44 -9.15
C THR A 28 1.65 -2.88 -10.38
N ASN A 29 1.82 -4.15 -10.78
CA ASN A 29 1.06 -4.74 -11.87
C ASN A 29 -0.26 -5.31 -11.34
N VAL A 30 -1.38 -4.82 -11.87
CA VAL A 30 -2.72 -5.28 -11.48
C VAL A 30 -3.12 -6.47 -12.35
N ARG A 31 -3.08 -7.67 -11.76
CA ARG A 31 -3.44 -8.94 -12.39
C ARG A 31 -4.85 -9.37 -11.98
N GLY A 32 -5.37 -10.42 -12.59
CA GLY A 32 -6.65 -11.04 -12.26
C GLY A 32 -7.82 -10.57 -13.14
N SER A 33 -9.05 -10.82 -12.66
CA SER A 33 -10.28 -10.57 -13.39
C SER A 33 -10.52 -9.09 -13.70
N SER A 34 -11.42 -8.82 -14.64
CA SER A 34 -11.86 -7.44 -14.97
C SER A 34 -12.47 -6.73 -13.75
N ASN A 35 -13.25 -7.45 -12.95
CA ASN A 35 -13.86 -6.92 -11.73
C ASN A 35 -12.79 -6.48 -10.72
N ARG A 36 -11.75 -7.30 -10.52
CA ARG A 36 -10.62 -6.95 -9.64
C ARG A 36 -9.88 -5.71 -10.14
N LYS A 37 -9.61 -5.63 -11.44
CA LYS A 37 -8.98 -4.46 -12.07
C LYS A 37 -9.83 -3.20 -11.93
N HIS A 38 -11.16 -3.36 -12.06
CA HIS A 38 -12.12 -2.28 -11.84
C HIS A 38 -12.09 -1.78 -10.39
N ASN A 39 -12.14 -2.68 -9.39
CA ASN A 39 -12.09 -2.34 -7.97
C ASN A 39 -10.79 -1.59 -7.60
N VAL A 40 -9.65 -2.06 -8.10
CA VAL A 40 -8.36 -1.38 -7.90
C VAL A 40 -8.38 0.02 -8.52
N LYS A 41 -8.90 0.18 -9.74
CA LYS A 41 -9.04 1.49 -10.38
C LYS A 41 -9.94 2.41 -9.57
N LEU A 42 -11.10 1.92 -9.11
CA LEU A 42 -12.07 2.71 -8.35
C LEU A 42 -11.49 3.18 -7.02
N SER A 43 -10.84 2.29 -6.26
CA SER A 43 -10.21 2.65 -4.99
C SER A 43 -9.02 3.60 -5.18
N ALA A 44 -8.26 3.45 -6.27
CA ALA A 44 -7.19 4.38 -6.63
C ALA A 44 -7.77 5.78 -6.93
N GLN A 45 -8.83 5.86 -7.71
CA GLN A 45 -9.51 7.13 -8.01
C GLN A 45 -9.97 7.87 -6.75
N ALA A 46 -10.48 7.14 -5.75
CA ALA A 46 -10.86 7.73 -4.46
C ALA A 46 -9.68 8.35 -3.70
N CYS A 47 -8.48 7.78 -3.84
CA CYS A 47 -7.26 8.30 -3.21
C CYS A 47 -6.55 9.39 -4.02
N ASN A 48 -6.95 9.59 -5.29
CA ASN A 48 -6.26 10.52 -6.17
C ASN A 48 -6.56 11.98 -5.81
N GLY A 49 -5.50 12.76 -5.64
CA GLY A 49 -5.58 14.19 -5.33
C GLY A 49 -5.76 14.52 -3.86
N VAL A 50 -5.75 13.54 -2.97
CA VAL A 50 -5.79 13.79 -1.51
C VAL A 50 -4.59 14.65 -1.12
N VAL A 51 -4.86 15.74 -0.42
CA VAL A 51 -3.86 16.66 0.14
C VAL A 51 -3.88 16.53 1.65
N LEU A 52 -2.71 16.45 2.23
CA LEU A 52 -2.49 16.43 3.69
C LEU A 52 -1.72 17.68 4.08
N MET A 53 -2.29 18.50 4.94
CA MET A 53 -1.59 19.61 5.57
C MET A 53 -0.53 19.07 6.57
N PRO A 54 0.47 19.89 6.98
CA PRO A 54 1.40 19.52 8.03
C PRO A 54 0.69 18.97 9.28
N GLY A 55 1.10 17.81 9.74
CA GLY A 55 0.52 17.11 10.89
C GLY A 55 -0.71 16.25 10.59
N GLU A 56 -1.34 16.38 9.42
CA GLU A 56 -2.51 15.56 9.06
C GLU A 56 -2.14 14.13 8.73
N ILE A 57 -3.11 13.23 8.94
CA ILE A 57 -2.96 11.79 8.75
C ILE A 57 -3.86 11.33 7.60
N PHE A 58 -3.25 10.69 6.60
CA PHE A 58 -3.98 9.91 5.62
C PHE A 58 -4.56 8.65 6.26
N SER A 59 -5.81 8.34 5.97
CA SER A 59 -6.47 7.08 6.30
C SER A 59 -7.09 6.50 5.02
N TYR A 60 -6.65 5.31 4.64
CA TYR A 60 -7.19 4.65 3.46
C TYR A 60 -8.69 4.37 3.61
N ASN A 61 -9.11 3.89 4.79
CA ASN A 61 -10.51 3.57 5.06
C ASN A 61 -11.40 4.83 5.07
N ASN A 62 -10.95 5.94 5.64
CA ASN A 62 -11.70 7.19 5.63
C ASN A 62 -11.80 7.77 4.21
N THR A 63 -10.73 7.65 3.42
CA THR A 63 -10.68 8.15 2.05
C THR A 63 -11.59 7.37 1.10
N THR A 64 -11.56 6.03 1.16
CA THR A 64 -12.34 5.19 0.25
C THR A 64 -13.75 4.87 0.78
N GLY A 65 -13.94 4.93 2.09
CA GLY A 65 -15.16 4.49 2.78
C GLY A 65 -15.39 2.98 2.68
N SER A 66 -16.61 2.55 2.97
CA SER A 66 -17.05 1.17 2.80
C SER A 66 -17.05 0.77 1.32
N ARG A 67 -16.64 -0.46 1.00
CA ARG A 67 -16.57 -1.00 -0.36
C ARG A 67 -17.82 -1.79 -0.64
N THR A 68 -18.86 -1.10 -1.11
CA THR A 68 -20.18 -1.68 -1.37
C THR A 68 -20.50 -1.69 -2.87
N ALA A 69 -21.42 -2.56 -3.28
CA ALA A 69 -21.91 -2.59 -4.65
C ALA A 69 -22.57 -1.25 -5.06
N SER A 70 -23.24 -0.57 -4.12
CA SER A 70 -23.85 0.74 -4.36
C SER A 70 -22.82 1.85 -4.67
N LYS A 71 -21.56 1.67 -4.28
CA LYS A 71 -20.45 2.54 -4.65
C LYS A 71 -19.70 2.09 -5.90
N GLY A 72 -20.22 1.09 -6.61
CA GLY A 72 -19.66 0.58 -7.86
C GLY A 72 -18.59 -0.51 -7.67
N TYR A 73 -18.35 -1.02 -6.46
CA TYR A 73 -17.43 -2.15 -6.27
C TYR A 73 -18.09 -3.45 -6.71
N LEU A 74 -17.32 -4.30 -7.36
CA LEU A 74 -17.75 -5.58 -7.92
C LEU A 74 -17.19 -6.75 -7.10
N SER A 75 -17.86 -7.90 -7.18
CA SER A 75 -17.38 -9.15 -6.60
C SER A 75 -16.12 -9.61 -7.32
N ALA A 76 -15.07 -9.94 -6.57
CA ALA A 76 -13.82 -10.44 -7.09
C ALA A 76 -13.09 -11.26 -6.01
N PRO A 77 -12.16 -12.16 -6.41
CA PRO A 77 -11.46 -13.04 -5.48
C PRO A 77 -10.66 -12.30 -4.41
N VAL A 78 -10.83 -12.77 -3.18
CA VAL A 78 -9.99 -12.47 -2.00
C VAL A 78 -9.50 -13.77 -1.38
N TYR A 79 -8.42 -13.72 -0.60
CA TYR A 79 -7.96 -14.85 0.19
C TYR A 79 -8.55 -14.79 1.59
N SER A 80 -9.26 -15.84 1.99
CA SER A 80 -9.88 -15.97 3.31
C SER A 80 -9.81 -17.41 3.78
N GLY A 81 -9.29 -17.67 4.98
CA GLY A 81 -9.21 -19.01 5.58
C GLY A 81 -8.46 -20.05 4.74
N GLY A 82 -7.42 -19.66 3.98
CA GLY A 82 -6.67 -20.56 3.10
C GLY A 82 -7.31 -20.84 1.75
N ALA A 83 -8.49 -20.26 1.49
CA ALA A 83 -9.23 -20.45 0.24
C ALA A 83 -9.40 -19.12 -0.51
N SER A 84 -9.64 -19.21 -1.82
CA SER A 84 -10.05 -18.07 -2.64
C SER A 84 -11.58 -17.98 -2.62
N VAL A 85 -12.14 -16.86 -2.16
CA VAL A 85 -13.59 -16.59 -2.12
C VAL A 85 -13.86 -15.26 -2.81
N ASP A 86 -15.05 -15.12 -3.37
CA ASP A 86 -15.46 -13.88 -4.02
C ASP A 86 -16.13 -12.93 -3.03
N GLU A 87 -15.59 -11.71 -2.91
CA GLU A 87 -16.16 -10.65 -2.08
C GLU A 87 -16.26 -9.34 -2.86
N VAL A 88 -17.25 -8.50 -2.51
CA VAL A 88 -17.39 -7.15 -3.07
C VAL A 88 -16.20 -6.30 -2.65
N GLY A 89 -15.51 -5.70 -3.62
CA GLY A 89 -14.30 -4.92 -3.38
C GLY A 89 -13.00 -5.74 -3.40
N GLY A 90 -13.06 -7.03 -3.78
CA GLY A 90 -11.86 -7.84 -3.90
C GLY A 90 -10.77 -7.16 -4.75
N GLY A 91 -9.52 -7.16 -4.22
CA GLY A 91 -8.35 -6.56 -4.85
C GLY A 91 -7.90 -5.20 -4.33
N ILE A 92 -8.72 -4.48 -3.55
CA ILE A 92 -8.42 -3.09 -3.12
C ILE A 92 -7.19 -2.96 -2.21
N CYS A 93 -6.80 -4.02 -1.50
CA CYS A 93 -5.56 -4.03 -0.72
C CYS A 93 -4.32 -3.84 -1.60
N GLN A 94 -4.40 -4.04 -2.91
CA GLN A 94 -3.31 -3.68 -3.80
C GLN A 94 -3.15 -2.16 -3.88
N THR A 95 -4.22 -1.39 -3.78
CA THR A 95 -4.13 0.09 -3.76
C THR A 95 -3.48 0.57 -2.47
N SER A 96 -3.92 0.09 -1.30
CA SER A 96 -3.30 0.46 -0.02
C SER A 96 -1.82 0.05 0.05
N SER A 97 -1.48 -1.14 -0.46
CA SER A 97 -0.09 -1.61 -0.53
C SER A 97 0.77 -0.77 -1.48
N THR A 98 0.22 -0.34 -2.64
CA THR A 98 0.98 0.51 -3.56
C THR A 98 1.19 1.92 -2.98
N ILE A 99 0.22 2.44 -2.20
CA ILE A 99 0.39 3.69 -1.45
C ILE A 99 1.47 3.50 -0.38
N TYR A 100 1.41 2.42 0.41
CA TYR A 100 2.44 2.12 1.41
C TYR A 100 3.82 1.98 0.77
N TYR A 101 3.93 1.27 -0.35
CA TYR A 101 5.18 1.13 -1.09
C TYR A 101 5.74 2.50 -1.54
N ALA A 102 4.88 3.41 -2.02
CA ALA A 102 5.29 4.79 -2.32
C ALA A 102 5.73 5.56 -1.06
N VAL A 103 5.04 5.41 0.08
CA VAL A 103 5.40 6.02 1.37
C VAL A 103 6.75 5.53 1.87
N LEU A 104 7.10 4.26 1.66
CA LEU A 104 8.40 3.71 2.03
C LEU A 104 9.57 4.39 1.32
N HIS A 105 9.34 5.01 0.14
CA HIS A 105 10.34 5.82 -0.58
C HIS A 105 10.42 7.28 -0.10
N THR A 106 9.66 7.64 0.91
CA THR A 106 9.65 8.98 1.52
C THR A 106 10.17 8.94 2.95
N THR A 107 10.31 10.10 3.58
CA THR A 107 10.55 10.24 5.03
C THR A 107 9.26 10.39 5.83
N LEU A 108 8.08 10.23 5.22
CA LEU A 108 6.80 10.33 5.92
C LEU A 108 6.63 9.25 6.99
N GLU A 109 5.93 9.61 8.06
CA GLU A 109 5.69 8.72 9.21
C GLU A 109 4.57 7.73 8.91
N VAL A 110 4.85 6.42 9.05
CA VAL A 110 3.82 5.38 8.98
C VAL A 110 3.17 5.24 10.35
N VAL A 111 1.85 5.49 10.43
CA VAL A 111 1.08 5.49 11.69
C VAL A 111 0.44 4.13 11.94
N GLU A 112 -0.09 3.49 10.89
CA GLU A 112 -0.75 2.19 10.99
C GLU A 112 -0.52 1.38 9.71
N ARG A 113 -0.07 0.14 9.88
CA ARG A 113 0.10 -0.82 8.80
C ARG A 113 0.00 -2.24 9.35
N LYS A 114 -0.72 -3.10 8.65
CA LYS A 114 -0.79 -4.53 8.94
C LYS A 114 -0.40 -5.34 7.69
N ALA A 115 0.38 -6.42 7.86
CA ALA A 115 0.69 -7.35 6.78
C ALA A 115 -0.55 -8.17 6.40
N HIS A 116 -0.58 -8.67 5.15
CA HIS A 116 -1.47 -9.75 4.80
C HIS A 116 -1.05 -11.04 5.52
N MET A 117 -1.98 -11.98 5.63
CA MET A 117 -1.67 -13.33 6.13
C MET A 117 -0.98 -14.19 5.06
N TYR A 118 -0.98 -13.78 3.80
CA TYR A 118 -0.42 -14.47 2.65
C TYR A 118 0.39 -13.54 1.79
N ASN A 119 1.45 -14.04 1.17
CA ASN A 119 2.24 -13.27 0.21
C ASN A 119 1.36 -12.79 -0.95
N THR A 120 1.38 -11.50 -1.18
CA THR A 120 0.51 -10.85 -2.18
C THR A 120 1.07 -10.92 -3.61
N GLY A 121 2.38 -11.07 -3.76
CA GLY A 121 3.09 -11.19 -5.03
C GLY A 121 3.05 -9.97 -5.95
N TYR A 122 2.58 -8.81 -5.48
CA TYR A 122 2.60 -7.54 -6.25
C TYR A 122 3.58 -6.51 -5.68
N VAL A 123 4.05 -6.69 -4.47
CA VAL A 123 5.19 -6.00 -3.83
C VAL A 123 6.04 -7.04 -3.11
N ASP A 124 7.25 -6.67 -2.72
CA ASP A 124 8.10 -7.52 -1.89
C ASP A 124 7.49 -7.71 -0.51
N GLU A 125 7.81 -8.84 0.13
CA GLU A 125 7.33 -9.18 1.47
C GLU A 125 7.71 -8.08 2.48
N GLY A 126 6.76 -7.70 3.33
CA GLY A 126 6.89 -6.58 4.27
C GLY A 126 6.60 -5.20 3.69
N MET A 127 6.41 -5.08 2.37
CA MET A 127 6.06 -3.83 1.69
C MET A 127 4.58 -3.72 1.30
N ASP A 128 3.76 -4.66 1.77
CA ASP A 128 2.30 -4.67 1.61
C ASP A 128 1.58 -4.00 2.78
N ALA A 129 0.34 -3.62 2.58
CA ALA A 129 -0.55 -3.12 3.63
C ALA A 129 -1.97 -3.65 3.41
N THR A 130 -2.44 -4.55 4.29
CA THR A 130 -3.82 -5.03 4.24
C THR A 130 -4.76 -4.01 4.86
N VAL A 131 -5.97 -3.92 4.31
CA VAL A 131 -7.03 -3.07 4.84
C VAL A 131 -8.35 -3.80 4.86
N TYR A 132 -9.14 -3.55 5.91
CA TYR A 132 -10.51 -4.02 6.03
C TYR A 132 -11.34 -2.92 6.70
N TYR A 133 -12.43 -2.51 6.06
CA TYR A 133 -13.23 -1.38 6.55
C TYR A 133 -13.79 -1.65 7.95
N GLY A 134 -13.53 -0.72 8.87
CA GLY A 134 -13.95 -0.82 10.27
C GLY A 134 -13.03 -1.66 11.18
N LEU A 135 -12.00 -2.35 10.64
CA LEU A 135 -11.12 -3.21 11.46
C LEU A 135 -9.63 -2.91 11.29
N THR A 136 -9.15 -2.75 10.06
CA THR A 136 -7.72 -2.59 9.76
C THR A 136 -7.56 -1.50 8.74
N ASP A 137 -6.68 -0.55 9.01
CA ASP A 137 -6.42 0.58 8.13
C ASP A 137 -4.95 0.65 7.71
N PHE A 138 -4.69 1.42 6.67
CA PHE A 138 -3.36 1.91 6.35
C PHE A 138 -3.36 3.43 6.53
N ARG A 139 -2.46 3.91 7.40
CA ARG A 139 -2.39 5.31 7.78
C ARG A 139 -0.95 5.80 7.78
N PHE A 140 -0.72 7.00 7.24
CA PHE A 140 0.55 7.71 7.34
C PHE A 140 0.32 9.19 7.60
N LYS A 141 1.29 9.85 8.20
CA LYS A 141 1.23 11.26 8.60
C LYS A 141 2.14 12.11 7.74
N ASN A 142 1.67 13.27 7.38
CA ASN A 142 2.53 14.33 6.87
C ASN A 142 3.27 14.98 8.04
N ASN A 143 4.49 14.53 8.28
CA ASN A 143 5.41 15.06 9.30
C ASN A 143 6.36 16.14 8.73
N THR A 144 6.06 16.70 7.55
CA THR A 144 6.81 17.79 6.94
C THR A 144 6.16 19.15 7.21
N ASN A 145 6.86 20.23 6.87
CA ASN A 145 6.37 21.60 7.05
C ASN A 145 5.43 22.08 5.93
N TYR A 146 5.27 21.30 4.86
CA TYR A 146 4.48 21.67 3.67
C TYR A 146 3.40 20.65 3.37
N PRO A 147 2.35 21.03 2.64
CA PRO A 147 1.35 20.08 2.19
C PRO A 147 1.93 18.98 1.32
N VAL A 148 1.39 17.76 1.49
CA VAL A 148 1.73 16.58 0.71
C VAL A 148 0.50 16.15 -0.09
N LYS A 149 0.69 15.76 -1.35
CA LYS A 149 -0.37 15.34 -2.26
C LYS A 149 -0.14 13.90 -2.73
N VAL A 150 -1.18 13.08 -2.60
CA VAL A 150 -1.20 11.71 -3.13
C VAL A 150 -1.79 11.74 -4.55
N VAL A 151 -1.05 11.25 -5.52
CA VAL A 151 -1.50 11.10 -6.91
C VAL A 151 -1.50 9.63 -7.27
N THR A 152 -2.63 9.13 -7.76
CA THR A 152 -2.78 7.72 -8.14
C THR A 152 -3.26 7.60 -9.58
N ARG A 153 -2.72 6.64 -10.31
CA ARG A 153 -3.10 6.38 -11.70
C ARG A 153 -3.17 4.88 -11.97
N SER A 154 -4.31 4.42 -12.48
CA SER A 154 -4.45 3.06 -12.99
C SER A 154 -4.59 3.11 -14.51
N TYR A 155 -3.66 2.50 -15.25
CA TYR A 155 -3.54 2.60 -16.69
C TYR A 155 -2.99 1.31 -17.31
N ASP A 156 -3.17 1.16 -18.61
CA ASP A 156 -2.62 0.04 -19.37
C ASP A 156 -1.28 0.44 -20.04
N GLN A 157 -0.26 -0.39 -19.86
CA GLN A 157 1.04 -0.22 -20.50
C GLN A 157 1.65 -1.59 -20.83
N GLY A 158 2.04 -1.78 -22.10
CA GLY A 158 2.63 -3.03 -22.55
C GLY A 158 1.73 -4.26 -22.32
N GLY A 159 0.42 -4.13 -22.55
CA GLY A 159 -0.57 -5.20 -22.34
C GLY A 159 -0.85 -5.54 -20.88
N LYS A 160 -0.31 -4.77 -19.94
CA LYS A 160 -0.50 -4.97 -18.49
C LYS A 160 -1.20 -3.78 -17.88
N ARG A 161 -2.19 -4.03 -16.99
CA ARG A 161 -2.78 -3.00 -16.14
C ARG A 161 -1.77 -2.68 -15.04
N LYS A 162 -1.43 -1.39 -14.88
CA LYS A 162 -0.58 -0.87 -13.82
C LYS A 162 -1.36 0.02 -12.88
N LEU A 163 -0.91 0.09 -11.63
CA LEU A 163 -1.26 1.09 -10.65
C LEU A 163 0.02 1.80 -10.22
N THR A 164 0.08 3.10 -10.42
CA THR A 164 1.17 3.96 -9.93
C THR A 164 0.63 4.92 -8.89
N VAL A 165 1.37 5.07 -7.82
CA VAL A 165 1.19 6.06 -6.77
C VAL A 165 2.41 6.94 -6.72
N GLU A 166 2.19 8.25 -6.69
CA GLU A 166 3.23 9.27 -6.54
C GLU A 166 2.84 10.18 -5.36
N ILE A 167 3.82 10.53 -4.55
CA ILE A 167 3.65 11.42 -3.40
C ILE A 167 4.47 12.67 -3.68
N TYR A 168 3.76 13.78 -3.86
CA TYR A 168 4.36 15.09 -4.11
C TYR A 168 4.34 15.94 -2.86
N GLY A 169 5.36 16.75 -2.67
CA GLY A 169 5.48 17.69 -1.56
C GLY A 169 6.61 18.69 -1.80
N THR A 170 7.17 19.23 -0.72
CA THR A 170 8.34 20.11 -0.76
C THR A 170 9.45 19.52 0.10
N ASN A 171 10.50 19.06 -0.56
CA ASN A 171 11.66 18.46 0.10
C ASN A 171 12.68 19.55 0.45
N GLU A 172 12.64 20.05 1.69
CA GLU A 172 13.58 21.07 2.17
C GLU A 172 14.94 20.49 2.52
N THR A 173 14.99 19.23 2.95
CA THR A 173 16.21 18.59 3.46
C THR A 173 17.06 17.99 2.34
N GLY A 174 16.46 17.70 1.20
CA GLY A 174 17.08 16.91 0.13
C GLY A 174 17.22 15.43 0.48
N TYR A 175 16.60 14.97 1.58
CA TYR A 175 16.63 13.57 1.98
C TYR A 175 15.71 12.72 1.08
N TYR A 176 16.15 11.49 0.83
CA TYR A 176 15.35 10.49 0.12
C TYR A 176 15.48 9.13 0.81
N ALA A 177 14.52 8.27 0.60
CA ALA A 177 14.49 6.97 1.24
C ALA A 177 14.50 5.82 0.23
N VAL A 178 15.20 4.74 0.59
CA VAL A 178 15.27 3.50 -0.18
C VAL A 178 14.82 2.35 0.72
N PRO A 179 13.66 1.74 0.46
CA PRO A 179 13.22 0.57 1.20
C PRO A 179 13.98 -0.69 0.76
N LYS A 180 14.24 -1.57 1.71
CA LYS A 180 14.79 -2.91 1.47
C LYS A 180 14.06 -3.92 2.33
N SER A 181 13.66 -5.03 1.75
CA SER A 181 13.13 -6.19 2.44
C SER A 181 14.14 -7.33 2.43
N THR A 182 14.16 -8.07 3.52
CA THR A 182 14.94 -9.31 3.65
C THR A 182 14.02 -10.40 4.16
N THR A 183 13.93 -11.51 3.44
CA THR A 183 13.12 -12.67 3.80
C THR A 183 13.95 -13.72 4.51
N TYR A 184 13.33 -14.40 5.47
CA TYR A 184 13.90 -15.51 6.25
C TYR A 184 12.80 -16.48 6.69
N ASP A 185 13.16 -17.56 7.39
CA ASP A 185 12.23 -18.54 7.96
C ASP A 185 11.20 -19.07 6.95
N ARG A 186 11.69 -19.65 5.85
CA ARG A 186 10.81 -20.29 4.86
C ARG A 186 10.32 -21.63 5.40
N VAL A 187 9.01 -21.76 5.58
CA VAL A 187 8.35 -22.95 6.11
C VAL A 187 7.45 -23.56 5.02
N SER A 188 7.71 -24.81 4.67
CA SER A 188 6.87 -25.52 3.70
C SER A 188 5.49 -25.84 4.27
N PRO A 189 4.44 -25.84 3.45
CA PRO A 189 3.11 -26.21 3.89
C PRO A 189 3.09 -27.70 4.32
N THR A 190 2.28 -28.00 5.32
CA THR A 190 2.05 -29.37 5.80
C THR A 190 0.74 -29.90 5.27
N THR A 191 0.69 -31.22 4.98
CA THR A 191 -0.57 -31.90 4.60
C THR A 191 -1.32 -32.28 5.85
N GLN A 192 -2.59 -31.86 5.92
CA GLN A 192 -3.52 -32.32 6.96
C GLN A 192 -4.57 -33.23 6.34
N TYR A 193 -4.85 -34.34 7.00
CA TYR A 193 -5.89 -35.28 6.58
C TYR A 193 -7.15 -35.00 7.39
N LYS A 194 -8.28 -34.84 6.70
CA LYS A 194 -9.61 -34.70 7.30
C LYS A 194 -10.47 -35.86 6.82
N ALA A 195 -11.19 -36.51 7.75
CA ALA A 195 -12.16 -37.55 7.39
C ALA A 195 -13.27 -36.93 6.51
N ASP A 196 -13.60 -37.61 5.43
CA ASP A 196 -14.68 -37.25 4.52
C ASP A 196 -15.46 -38.52 4.15
N GLU A 197 -16.69 -38.64 4.62
CA GLU A 197 -17.53 -39.82 4.40
C GLU A 197 -18.03 -39.94 2.95
N SER A 198 -17.87 -38.88 2.15
CA SER A 198 -18.27 -38.85 0.74
C SER A 198 -17.29 -39.57 -0.20
N ILE A 199 -16.11 -39.97 0.29
CA ILE A 199 -15.09 -40.65 -0.50
C ILE A 199 -14.87 -42.10 0.00
N PRO A 200 -14.56 -43.07 -0.90
CA PRO A 200 -14.35 -44.47 -0.52
C PRO A 200 -13.23 -44.66 0.52
N ARG A 201 -13.43 -45.61 1.44
CA ARG A 201 -12.40 -45.96 2.44
C ARG A 201 -11.06 -46.35 1.77
N GLY A 202 -9.97 -45.88 2.34
CA GLY A 202 -8.62 -46.15 1.84
C GLY A 202 -8.19 -45.28 0.66
N THR A 203 -9.02 -44.32 0.24
CA THR A 203 -8.66 -43.34 -0.79
C THR A 203 -8.46 -41.98 -0.19
N THR A 204 -7.68 -41.13 -0.87
CA THR A 204 -7.51 -39.69 -0.51
C THR A 204 -7.86 -38.82 -1.71
N LYS A 205 -8.44 -37.68 -1.44
CA LYS A 205 -8.74 -36.66 -2.44
C LYS A 205 -8.19 -35.32 -1.97
N VAL A 206 -7.48 -34.63 -2.84
CA VAL A 206 -6.99 -33.28 -2.55
C VAL A 206 -8.16 -32.30 -2.56
N ASP A 207 -8.29 -31.50 -1.50
CA ASP A 207 -9.24 -30.38 -1.51
C ASP A 207 -8.71 -29.28 -2.43
N SER A 208 -9.29 -29.16 -3.61
CA SER A 208 -8.93 -28.17 -4.63
C SER A 208 -9.24 -26.71 -4.24
N LYS A 209 -9.96 -26.50 -3.15
CA LYS A 209 -10.25 -25.15 -2.64
C LYS A 209 -9.10 -24.60 -1.79
N GLN A 210 -8.24 -25.50 -1.27
CA GLN A 210 -7.06 -25.11 -0.48
C GLN A 210 -5.87 -24.81 -1.39
N ASN A 211 -5.20 -23.71 -1.14
CA ASN A 211 -3.98 -23.34 -1.84
C ASN A 211 -2.81 -23.40 -0.83
N PRO A 212 -1.85 -24.33 -1.02
CA PRO A 212 -0.70 -24.39 -0.13
C PRO A 212 0.21 -23.16 -0.32
N TYR A 213 0.68 -22.59 0.77
CA TYR A 213 1.61 -21.47 0.79
C TYR A 213 2.89 -21.86 1.51
N ILE A 214 3.99 -21.28 1.05
CA ILE A 214 5.24 -21.29 1.81
C ILE A 214 5.14 -20.15 2.82
N GLY A 215 5.22 -20.48 4.11
CA GLY A 215 5.36 -19.49 5.16
C GLY A 215 6.68 -18.73 5.02
N ILE A 216 6.66 -17.42 5.14
CA ILE A 216 7.84 -16.55 4.97
C ILE A 216 7.78 -15.47 6.04
N SER A 217 8.91 -15.25 6.72
CA SER A 217 9.10 -14.03 7.52
C SER A 217 9.93 -13.01 6.75
N ALA A 218 9.63 -11.73 6.93
CA ALA A 218 10.35 -10.64 6.29
C ALA A 218 10.56 -9.46 7.25
N SER A 219 11.74 -8.86 7.19
CA SER A 219 12.04 -7.57 7.83
C SER A 219 12.26 -6.52 6.77
N THR A 220 11.52 -5.42 6.87
CA THR A 220 11.65 -4.28 5.96
C THR A 220 12.30 -3.12 6.68
N TYR A 221 13.31 -2.57 6.06
CA TYR A 221 14.03 -1.39 6.51
C TYR A 221 13.90 -0.26 5.49
N ARG A 222 13.85 0.96 5.97
CA ARG A 222 13.95 2.18 5.19
C ARG A 222 15.32 2.81 5.47
N TYR A 223 16.13 2.97 4.42
CA TYR A 223 17.42 3.63 4.48
C TYR A 223 17.25 5.06 3.99
N ILE A 224 17.52 6.03 4.84
CA ILE A 224 17.39 7.46 4.54
C ILE A 224 18.76 8.00 4.21
N TYR A 225 18.89 8.67 3.08
CA TYR A 225 20.09 9.27 2.57
C TYR A 225 19.95 10.78 2.45
N ASP A 226 21.06 11.49 2.61
CA ASP A 226 21.14 12.93 2.29
C ASP A 226 21.24 13.14 0.76
N LYS A 227 21.23 14.41 0.35
CA LYS A 227 21.38 14.82 -1.06
C LYS A 227 22.71 14.39 -1.71
N ASN A 228 23.72 14.05 -0.93
CA ASN A 228 25.04 13.62 -1.37
C ASN A 228 25.15 12.08 -1.44
N GLY A 229 24.10 11.36 -1.04
CA GLY A 229 24.08 9.90 -1.00
C GLY A 229 24.68 9.28 0.27
N ASN A 230 24.95 10.07 1.31
CA ASN A 230 25.40 9.54 2.59
C ASN A 230 24.21 8.98 3.37
N LEU A 231 24.38 7.79 3.96
CA LEU A 231 23.37 7.20 4.83
C LEU A 231 23.23 8.01 6.12
N VAL A 232 22.04 8.57 6.35
CA VAL A 232 21.71 9.38 7.53
C VAL A 232 21.08 8.51 8.61
N GLU A 233 20.16 7.60 8.20
CA GLU A 233 19.39 6.80 9.14
C GLU A 233 18.95 5.47 8.51
N LYS A 234 18.90 4.43 9.36
CA LYS A 234 18.29 3.15 9.03
C LYS A 234 17.12 2.90 9.98
N GLN A 235 15.91 2.91 9.45
CA GLN A 235 14.67 2.68 10.21
C GLN A 235 14.14 1.28 9.95
N GLN A 236 13.83 0.51 11.00
CA GLN A 236 13.06 -0.72 10.86
C GLN A 236 11.59 -0.35 10.71
N MET A 237 11.01 -0.68 9.56
CA MET A 237 9.61 -0.36 9.25
C MET A 237 8.68 -1.46 9.72
N THR A 238 9.01 -2.71 9.44
CA THR A 238 8.16 -3.85 9.81
C THR A 238 8.96 -5.12 10.05
N SER A 239 8.38 -6.03 10.85
CA SER A 239 8.65 -7.46 10.84
C SER A 239 7.31 -8.13 10.54
N SER A 240 7.24 -8.94 9.49
CA SER A 240 6.01 -9.54 8.99
C SER A 240 6.18 -11.03 8.81
N THR A 241 5.11 -11.79 9.07
CA THR A 241 5.06 -13.25 8.80
C THR A 241 3.83 -13.53 7.93
N TYR A 242 4.05 -14.31 6.89
CA TYR A 242 3.05 -14.72 5.91
C TYR A 242 2.82 -16.23 5.95
#